data_7db59d1d674ac6d4c874f0f5bcc8e8e7
#
_entry.id   7db59d1d674ac6d4c874f0f5bcc8e8e7
#
_cell.length_a   1.000
_cell.length_b   1.000
_cell.length_c   1.000
_cell.angle_alpha   90.00
_cell.angle_beta   90.00
_cell.angle_gamma   90.00
#
_symmetry.space_group_name_H-M   'P 1'
#
loop_
_entity.id
_entity.type
_entity.pdbx_description
1 polymer ?
#
loop_
_entity_poly.entity_id
_entity_poly.type
_entity_poly.pdbx_seq_one_letter_code
_entity_poly.pdbx_strand_id
1 'polypeptide(L)'
;MISAALAAGLALTMTVTAFADEPYTAYNYDYWDDAIPSQSAYRVEKTVTGADMGLDRLSDPSDPLYISDDAPAKLSDAKDLFYDQDNDTFWMCDSGNNRILRLDTDLKVTGCYTGFTGSTEISVGEDGRSTFLNPNGIYVKKSIFDDKLYVYIADTDNSRAVKCTVESGTEMTLVQEYTKPDTKLYDSETFNPSKILADKAENIYVVCKSVNTGSVQFNKDGEFQGFY
;
A
#
# COMPACT_ATOMS: atom_id res chain seq x y z
N MET A 1 20.09 58.75 42.93
CA MET A 1 18.85 58.07 42.55
C MET A 1 19.01 57.58 41.15
N ILE A 2 19.26 56.30 40.98
CA ILE A 2 19.56 55.67 39.67
C ILE A 2 18.29 55.05 39.13
N SER A 3 17.76 55.56 38.02
CA SER A 3 16.60 55.01 37.35
C SER A 3 17.06 53.88 36.42
N ALA A 4 16.68 52.67 36.76
CA ALA A 4 16.85 51.51 35.88
C ALA A 4 15.74 51.47 34.83
N ALA A 5 16.10 51.68 33.56
CA ALA A 5 15.19 51.49 32.42
C ALA A 5 15.16 50.01 32.09
N LEU A 6 14.00 49.37 32.26
CA LEU A 6 13.74 48.01 31.85
C LEU A 6 13.44 47.95 30.37
N ALA A 7 14.39 47.50 29.55
CA ALA A 7 14.15 47.23 28.15
C ALA A 7 13.50 45.85 28.00
N ALA A 8 12.20 45.82 27.76
CA ALA A 8 11.50 44.59 27.38
C ALA A 8 11.77 44.32 25.90
N GLY A 9 12.67 43.38 25.62
CA GLY A 9 12.90 42.88 24.29
C GLY A 9 11.74 41.95 23.87
N LEU A 10 10.92 42.43 22.95
CA LEU A 10 9.91 41.61 22.28
C LEU A 10 10.65 40.76 21.26
N ALA A 11 10.91 39.49 21.60
CA ALA A 11 11.38 38.52 20.64
C ALA A 11 10.19 38.13 19.73
N LEU A 12 10.11 38.76 18.56
CA LEU A 12 9.25 38.29 17.48
C LEU A 12 9.85 37.00 16.97
N THR A 13 9.32 35.85 17.40
CA THR A 13 9.57 34.57 16.74
C THR A 13 8.83 34.61 15.40
N MET A 14 9.49 35.02 14.34
CA MET A 14 9.04 34.74 13.00
C MET A 14 9.18 33.22 12.79
N THR A 15 8.07 32.53 12.80
CA THR A 15 8.00 31.20 12.22
C THR A 15 8.22 31.38 10.71
N VAL A 16 9.44 31.19 10.27
CA VAL A 16 9.71 31.01 8.85
C VAL A 16 9.12 29.65 8.52
N THR A 17 7.93 29.67 7.94
CA THR A 17 7.47 28.53 7.18
C THR A 17 8.45 28.38 6.03
N ALA A 18 9.38 27.46 6.16
CA ALA A 18 10.18 27.02 5.05
C ALA A 18 9.20 26.41 4.04
N PHE A 19 8.78 27.20 3.06
CA PHE A 19 8.28 26.63 1.83
C PHE A 19 9.47 25.85 1.28
N ALA A 20 9.36 24.50 1.25
CA ALA A 20 10.31 23.69 0.55
C ALA A 20 10.29 24.18 -0.89
N ASP A 21 11.37 24.86 -1.29
CA ASP A 21 11.58 25.21 -2.68
C ASP A 21 11.54 23.92 -3.47
N GLU A 22 10.93 23.94 -4.64
CA GLU A 22 10.82 22.72 -5.45
C GLU A 22 12.20 22.13 -5.65
N PRO A 23 12.40 20.83 -5.39
CA PRO A 23 13.75 20.22 -5.38
C PRO A 23 14.40 20.23 -6.78
N TYR A 24 13.66 20.61 -7.80
CA TYR A 24 14.12 20.72 -9.19
C TYR A 24 13.24 21.70 -9.97
N THR A 25 13.83 22.38 -10.94
CA THR A 25 13.08 23.16 -11.94
C THR A 25 12.48 22.20 -12.95
N ALA A 26 11.15 22.20 -13.08
CA ALA A 26 10.50 21.41 -14.11
C ALA A 26 10.80 22.01 -15.49
N TYR A 27 11.17 21.16 -16.43
CA TYR A 27 11.41 21.54 -17.81
C TYR A 27 10.88 20.49 -18.78
N ASN A 28 10.57 20.91 -19.99
CA ASN A 28 10.26 20.06 -21.13
C ASN A 28 11.28 20.30 -22.23
N TYR A 29 11.33 19.42 -23.20
CA TYR A 29 12.14 19.63 -24.41
C TYR A 29 11.26 20.12 -25.55
N ASP A 30 11.74 21.06 -26.33
CA ASP A 30 11.11 21.47 -27.57
C ASP A 30 11.46 20.50 -28.73
N TYR A 31 11.02 20.87 -29.95
CA TYR A 31 11.29 20.07 -31.15
C TYR A 31 12.79 19.91 -31.47
N TRP A 32 13.65 20.83 -31.00
CA TRP A 32 15.10 20.82 -31.26
C TRP A 32 15.91 20.26 -30.07
N ASP A 33 15.26 19.59 -29.12
CA ASP A 33 15.83 19.06 -27.87
C ASP A 33 16.39 20.15 -26.94
N ASP A 34 15.95 21.41 -27.09
CA ASP A 34 16.28 22.47 -26.15
C ASP A 34 15.36 22.43 -24.94
N ALA A 35 15.93 22.55 -23.72
CA ALA A 35 15.18 22.54 -22.49
C ALA A 35 14.40 23.85 -22.33
N ILE A 36 13.06 23.76 -22.25
CA ILE A 36 12.16 24.89 -22.02
C ILE A 36 11.54 24.78 -20.62
N PRO A 37 11.36 25.92 -19.90
CA PRO A 37 10.70 25.90 -18.60
C PRO A 37 9.27 25.35 -18.70
N SER A 38 8.92 24.47 -17.80
CA SER A 38 7.59 23.88 -17.66
C SER A 38 7.01 24.20 -16.28
N GLN A 39 5.68 24.17 -16.17
CA GLN A 39 5.04 24.23 -14.87
C GLN A 39 5.35 22.97 -14.09
N SER A 40 5.65 23.12 -12.80
CA SER A 40 5.81 21.96 -11.91
C SER A 40 4.49 21.20 -11.79
N ALA A 41 4.51 19.93 -12.15
CA ALA A 41 3.34 19.07 -12.10
C ALA A 41 2.91 18.78 -10.65
N TYR A 42 3.88 18.68 -9.73
CA TYR A 42 3.67 18.30 -8.33
C TYR A 42 4.56 19.12 -7.39
N ARG A 43 4.03 19.42 -6.23
CA ARG A 43 4.79 19.95 -5.09
C ARG A 43 4.52 19.07 -3.86
N VAL A 44 5.51 18.99 -2.98
CA VAL A 44 5.32 18.36 -1.68
C VAL A 44 4.39 19.23 -0.85
N GLU A 45 3.21 18.74 -0.54
CA GLU A 45 2.25 19.44 0.33
C GLU A 45 2.50 19.09 1.80
N LYS A 46 2.73 17.80 2.07
CA LYS A 46 2.92 17.29 3.43
C LYS A 46 3.80 16.05 3.43
N THR A 47 4.68 15.95 4.42
CA THR A 47 5.40 14.72 4.74
C THR A 47 4.77 14.12 6.00
N VAL A 48 4.46 12.81 5.94
CA VAL A 48 3.82 12.08 7.04
C VAL A 48 4.76 10.98 7.50
N THR A 49 5.03 10.94 8.80
CA THR A 49 5.85 9.91 9.44
C THR A 49 5.00 8.81 10.07
N GLY A 50 5.61 7.70 10.48
CA GLY A 50 4.89 6.65 11.19
C GLY A 50 4.19 7.13 12.47
N ALA A 51 4.80 8.09 13.20
CA ALA A 51 4.18 8.71 14.38
C ALA A 51 2.97 9.59 13.99
N ASP A 52 3.07 10.33 12.87
CA ASP A 52 1.94 11.10 12.36
C ASP A 52 0.78 10.19 11.93
N MET A 53 1.07 9.00 11.44
CA MET A 53 0.09 7.97 11.08
C MET A 53 -0.51 7.26 12.30
N GLY A 54 0.12 7.36 13.46
CA GLY A 54 -0.27 6.64 14.69
C GLY A 54 0.10 5.16 14.65
N LEU A 55 1.24 4.80 14.03
CA LEU A 55 1.69 3.40 13.96
C LEU A 55 2.19 2.84 15.29
N ASP A 56 2.46 3.68 16.28
CA ASP A 56 2.75 3.30 17.66
C ASP A 56 1.57 2.58 18.35
N ARG A 57 0.34 2.84 17.93
CA ARG A 57 -0.86 2.15 18.41
C ARG A 57 -0.84 0.64 18.15
N LEU A 58 -0.11 0.21 17.13
CA LEU A 58 -0.03 -1.21 16.75
C LEU A 58 0.71 -2.07 17.78
N SER A 59 1.49 -1.45 18.66
CA SER A 59 2.19 -2.10 19.77
C SER A 59 1.56 -1.81 21.15
N ASP A 60 0.42 -1.12 21.21
CA ASP A 60 -0.31 -0.87 22.46
C ASP A 60 -1.38 -1.97 22.68
N PRO A 61 -1.22 -2.88 23.67
CA PRO A 61 -2.18 -3.94 23.93
C PRO A 61 -3.60 -3.45 24.27
N SER A 62 -3.77 -2.18 24.61
CA SER A 62 -5.08 -1.58 24.87
C SER A 62 -5.78 -1.03 23.62
N ASP A 63 -5.06 -0.91 22.50
CA ASP A 63 -5.62 -0.40 21.25
C ASP A 63 -6.30 -1.51 20.43
N PRO A 64 -7.46 -1.25 19.83
CA PRO A 64 -8.14 -2.21 18.93
C PRO A 64 -7.33 -2.65 17.71
N LEU A 65 -6.29 -1.90 17.36
CA LEU A 65 -5.40 -2.20 16.23
C LEU A 65 -4.11 -2.91 16.69
N TYR A 66 -4.02 -3.31 17.94
CA TYR A 66 -2.87 -4.03 18.46
C TYR A 66 -2.57 -5.30 17.67
N ILE A 67 -1.29 -5.50 17.34
CA ILE A 67 -0.79 -6.67 16.61
C ILE A 67 0.20 -7.45 17.47
N SER A 68 1.22 -6.77 17.99
CA SER A 68 2.25 -7.35 18.86
C SER A 68 3.00 -6.26 19.61
N ASP A 69 3.64 -6.60 20.74
CA ASP A 69 4.41 -5.68 21.57
C ASP A 69 5.61 -5.04 20.83
N ASP A 70 6.09 -5.69 19.78
CA ASP A 70 7.23 -5.27 18.96
C ASP A 70 6.83 -4.77 17.56
N ALA A 71 5.53 -4.47 17.33
CA ALA A 71 5.04 -3.98 16.05
C ALA A 71 5.77 -2.70 15.62
N PRO A 72 6.36 -2.66 14.41
CA PRO A 72 7.15 -1.50 13.99
C PRO A 72 6.30 -0.23 13.89
N ALA A 73 6.71 0.84 14.60
CA ALA A 73 6.09 2.16 14.56
C ALA A 73 6.55 3.03 13.38
N LYS A 74 7.28 2.44 12.42
CA LYS A 74 7.80 3.11 11.22
C LYS A 74 7.46 2.31 10.00
N LEU A 75 7.27 3.00 8.86
CA LEU A 75 7.21 2.36 7.55
C LEU A 75 8.57 1.79 7.16
N SER A 76 8.55 0.68 6.43
CA SER A 76 9.73 0.06 5.85
C SER A 76 9.45 -0.39 4.43
N ASP A 77 10.19 0.15 3.46
CA ASP A 77 10.14 -0.23 2.05
C ASP A 77 8.70 -0.29 1.49
N ALA A 78 7.91 0.78 1.70
CA ALA A 78 6.55 0.87 1.17
C ALA A 78 6.56 0.80 -0.37
N LYS A 79 5.81 -0.15 -0.96
CA LYS A 79 5.85 -0.46 -2.41
C LYS A 79 4.66 0.03 -3.18
N ASP A 80 3.50 0.13 -2.55
CA ASP A 80 2.26 0.48 -3.23
C ASP A 80 1.33 1.26 -2.32
N LEU A 81 0.58 2.17 -2.94
CA LEU A 81 -0.46 2.96 -2.29
C LEU A 81 -1.66 3.04 -3.23
N PHE A 82 -2.81 2.62 -2.75
CA PHE A 82 -4.08 2.67 -3.46
C PHE A 82 -5.08 3.54 -2.73
N TYR A 83 -5.81 4.39 -3.45
CA TYR A 83 -6.91 5.18 -2.91
C TYR A 83 -8.25 4.57 -3.32
N ASP A 84 -9.00 4.11 -2.35
CA ASP A 84 -10.37 3.62 -2.50
C ASP A 84 -11.33 4.82 -2.42
N GLN A 85 -11.80 5.27 -3.60
CA GLN A 85 -12.68 6.43 -3.73
C GLN A 85 -14.09 6.18 -3.17
N ASP A 86 -14.52 4.92 -3.12
CA ASP A 86 -15.87 4.58 -2.67
C ASP A 86 -16.00 4.69 -1.14
N ASN A 87 -14.90 4.50 -0.42
CA ASN A 87 -14.87 4.50 1.05
C ASN A 87 -13.96 5.59 1.64
N ASP A 88 -13.38 6.45 0.82
CA ASP A 88 -12.44 7.51 1.23
C ASP A 88 -11.29 6.97 2.11
N THR A 89 -10.67 5.86 1.68
CA THR A 89 -9.57 5.22 2.42
C THR A 89 -8.35 5.00 1.54
N PHE A 90 -7.18 5.10 2.16
CA PHE A 90 -5.93 4.69 1.53
C PHE A 90 -5.51 3.30 2.00
N TRP A 91 -4.92 2.55 1.09
CA TRP A 91 -4.39 1.21 1.35
C TRP A 91 -2.93 1.17 0.93
N MET A 92 -2.06 0.69 1.80
CA MET A 92 -0.61 0.73 1.57
C MET A 92 0.03 -0.63 1.83
N CYS A 93 0.90 -1.05 0.93
CA CYS A 93 1.83 -2.15 1.17
C CYS A 93 3.05 -1.61 1.94
N ASP A 94 3.12 -1.87 3.23
CA ASP A 94 4.31 -1.64 4.07
C ASP A 94 5.17 -2.91 4.04
N SER A 95 5.82 -3.12 2.88
CA SER A 95 6.37 -4.41 2.42
C SER A 95 7.50 -4.91 3.28
N GLY A 96 8.40 -4.02 3.72
CA GLY A 96 9.52 -4.39 4.61
C GLY A 96 9.07 -4.79 6.02
N ASN A 97 7.82 -4.46 6.40
CA ASN A 97 7.20 -4.90 7.64
C ASN A 97 6.18 -6.03 7.42
N ASN A 98 6.08 -6.58 6.21
CA ASN A 98 5.20 -7.69 5.85
C ASN A 98 3.73 -7.43 6.21
N ARG A 99 3.22 -6.22 5.98
CA ARG A 99 1.86 -5.84 6.37
C ARG A 99 1.19 -4.93 5.34
N ILE A 100 -0.13 -4.91 5.40
CA ILE A 100 -0.99 -3.98 4.69
C ILE A 100 -1.58 -3.01 5.71
N LEU A 101 -1.51 -1.72 5.42
CA LEU A 101 -2.11 -0.66 6.21
C LEU A 101 -3.35 -0.11 5.51
N ARG A 102 -4.42 0.13 6.28
CA ARG A 102 -5.56 0.94 5.86
C ARG A 102 -5.51 2.26 6.62
N LEU A 103 -5.65 3.37 5.89
CA LEU A 103 -5.55 4.72 6.42
C LEU A 103 -6.81 5.50 6.06
N ASP A 104 -7.16 6.46 6.89
CA ASP A 104 -8.18 7.46 6.56
C ASP A 104 -7.61 8.59 5.67
N THR A 105 -8.43 9.60 5.37
CA THR A 105 -8.06 10.76 4.55
C THR A 105 -7.02 11.67 5.21
N ASP A 106 -6.88 11.60 6.53
CA ASP A 106 -5.82 12.28 7.28
C ASP A 106 -4.53 11.46 7.39
N LEU A 107 -4.49 10.31 6.69
CA LEU A 107 -3.42 9.33 6.70
C LEU A 107 -3.18 8.70 8.09
N LYS A 108 -4.22 8.60 8.92
CA LYS A 108 -4.16 7.88 10.19
C LYS A 108 -4.48 6.41 9.99
N VAL A 109 -3.77 5.54 10.70
CA VAL A 109 -4.01 4.10 10.63
C VAL A 109 -5.39 3.74 11.20
N THR A 110 -6.19 3.05 10.40
CA THR A 110 -7.51 2.52 10.72
C THR A 110 -7.59 1.01 10.59
N GLY A 111 -6.53 0.40 10.06
CA GLY A 111 -6.40 -1.05 9.97
C GLY A 111 -4.95 -1.46 9.67
N CYS A 112 -4.56 -2.62 10.19
CA CYS A 112 -3.26 -3.22 9.92
C CYS A 112 -3.40 -4.74 9.83
N TYR A 113 -2.96 -5.29 8.71
CA TYR A 113 -3.15 -6.68 8.36
C TYR A 113 -1.80 -7.32 8.08
N THR A 114 -1.43 -8.32 8.86
CA THR A 114 -0.18 -9.08 8.70
C THR A 114 -0.37 -10.40 7.95
N GLY A 115 -1.63 -10.72 7.63
CA GLY A 115 -2.00 -11.95 6.94
C GLY A 115 -3.53 -12.10 6.89
N PHE A 116 -3.98 -13.31 6.62
CA PHE A 116 -5.39 -13.65 6.51
C PHE A 116 -5.68 -15.03 7.13
N THR A 117 -6.94 -15.28 7.47
CA THR A 117 -7.48 -16.60 7.82
C THR A 117 -8.10 -17.25 6.59
N GLY A 118 -8.31 -18.55 6.64
CA GLY A 118 -8.89 -19.34 5.56
C GLY A 118 -7.94 -20.41 5.02
N SER A 119 -8.49 -21.30 4.18
CA SER A 119 -7.71 -22.42 3.63
C SER A 119 -6.90 -21.94 2.43
N THR A 120 -5.61 -22.18 2.46
CA THR A 120 -4.66 -21.91 1.37
C THR A 120 -3.83 -23.16 1.09
N GLU A 121 -3.36 -23.32 -0.14
CA GLU A 121 -2.44 -24.40 -0.52
C GLU A 121 -1.02 -24.15 0.02
N ILE A 122 -0.72 -22.88 0.33
CA ILE A 122 0.59 -22.46 0.86
C ILE A 122 0.47 -22.29 2.38
N SER A 123 1.36 -22.93 3.10
CA SER A 123 1.52 -23.02 4.56
C SER A 123 0.69 -22.05 5.41
N VAL A 124 -0.28 -22.57 6.11
CA VAL A 124 -0.96 -21.87 7.19
C VAL A 124 -0.08 -21.99 8.43
N GLY A 125 0.19 -20.87 9.12
CA GLY A 125 0.87 -20.89 10.42
C GLY A 125 0.12 -21.72 11.46
N GLU A 126 0.75 -22.03 12.60
CA GLU A 126 0.15 -22.84 13.67
C GLU A 126 -1.15 -22.23 14.23
N ASP A 127 -1.33 -20.92 14.07
CA ASP A 127 -2.53 -20.17 14.47
C ASP A 127 -3.66 -20.18 13.40
N GLY A 128 -3.48 -20.89 12.30
CA GLY A 128 -4.43 -20.94 11.19
C GLY A 128 -4.38 -19.69 10.29
N ARG A 129 -3.38 -18.81 10.46
CA ARG A 129 -3.16 -17.62 9.64
C ARG A 129 -2.08 -17.85 8.61
N SER A 130 -2.31 -17.34 7.41
CA SER A 130 -1.25 -17.20 6.42
C SER A 130 -0.73 -15.76 6.44
N THR A 131 0.53 -15.57 6.82
CA THR A 131 1.17 -14.26 6.91
C THR A 131 1.59 -13.77 5.53
N PHE A 132 1.59 -12.45 5.32
CA PHE A 132 2.18 -11.83 4.14
C PHE A 132 3.70 -11.86 4.21
N LEU A 133 4.35 -11.91 3.04
CA LEU A 133 5.80 -11.80 2.92
C LEU A 133 6.14 -10.87 1.74
N ASN A 134 6.66 -9.68 2.08
CA ASN A 134 7.03 -8.65 1.11
C ASN A 134 5.91 -8.35 0.09
N PRO A 135 4.68 -7.97 0.52
CA PRO A 135 3.58 -7.65 -0.38
C PRO A 135 3.92 -6.40 -1.20
N ASN A 136 3.86 -6.48 -2.54
CA ASN A 136 4.34 -5.42 -3.43
C ASN A 136 3.23 -4.68 -4.20
N GLY A 137 2.01 -5.18 -4.17
CA GLY A 137 0.91 -4.57 -4.92
C GLY A 137 -0.41 -4.73 -4.19
N ILE A 138 -1.24 -3.69 -4.24
CA ILE A 138 -2.56 -3.69 -3.65
C ILE A 138 -3.58 -3.03 -4.56
N TYR A 139 -4.76 -3.60 -4.62
CA TYR A 139 -5.92 -3.05 -5.30
C TYR A 139 -7.16 -3.33 -4.46
N VAL A 140 -8.03 -2.35 -4.32
CA VAL A 140 -9.24 -2.50 -3.51
C VAL A 140 -10.45 -2.13 -4.34
N LYS A 141 -11.49 -2.94 -4.24
CA LYS A 141 -12.69 -2.72 -5.03
C LYS A 141 -13.92 -3.31 -4.34
N LYS A 142 -15.00 -2.56 -4.42
CA LYS A 142 -16.32 -3.07 -4.07
C LYS A 142 -16.89 -3.89 -5.24
N SER A 143 -17.31 -5.11 -4.94
CA SER A 143 -17.92 -6.02 -5.92
C SER A 143 -19.30 -5.51 -6.33
N ILE A 144 -19.60 -5.57 -7.63
CA ILE A 144 -20.93 -5.28 -8.16
C ILE A 144 -21.88 -6.48 -8.04
N PHE A 145 -21.36 -7.67 -7.69
CA PHE A 145 -22.14 -8.91 -7.63
C PHE A 145 -22.72 -9.18 -6.24
N ASP A 146 -21.96 -8.86 -5.18
CA ASP A 146 -22.36 -9.18 -3.79
C ASP A 146 -22.19 -8.02 -2.81
N ASP A 147 -21.80 -6.83 -3.32
CA ASP A 147 -21.66 -5.57 -2.58
C ASP A 147 -20.55 -5.58 -1.52
N LYS A 148 -19.69 -6.62 -1.51
CA LYS A 148 -18.57 -6.74 -0.58
C LYS A 148 -17.34 -5.95 -1.04
N LEU A 149 -16.57 -5.48 -0.08
CA LEU A 149 -15.25 -4.91 -0.33
C LEU A 149 -14.21 -6.03 -0.43
N TYR A 150 -13.54 -6.12 -1.56
CA TYR A 150 -12.44 -7.05 -1.78
C TYR A 150 -11.11 -6.32 -1.84
N VAL A 151 -10.13 -6.90 -1.18
CA VAL A 151 -8.73 -6.45 -1.19
C VAL A 151 -7.92 -7.50 -1.94
N TYR A 152 -7.26 -7.06 -3.01
CA TYR A 152 -6.40 -7.89 -3.85
C TYR A 152 -4.96 -7.53 -3.54
N ILE A 153 -4.13 -8.52 -3.22
CA ILE A 153 -2.76 -8.31 -2.75
C ILE A 153 -1.81 -9.20 -3.55
N ALA A 154 -0.76 -8.60 -4.10
CA ALA A 154 0.38 -9.30 -4.67
C ALA A 154 1.37 -9.63 -3.55
N ASP A 155 1.27 -10.85 -3.01
CA ASP A 155 2.09 -11.38 -1.91
C ASP A 155 3.34 -12.03 -2.47
N THR A 156 4.31 -11.18 -2.85
CA THR A 156 5.38 -11.45 -3.80
C THR A 156 6.28 -12.60 -3.39
N ASP A 157 6.83 -12.55 -2.17
CA ASP A 157 7.83 -13.55 -1.73
C ASP A 157 7.16 -14.86 -1.29
N ASN A 158 5.83 -14.86 -1.11
CA ASN A 158 5.03 -16.07 -1.00
C ASN A 158 4.61 -16.65 -2.37
N SER A 159 5.06 -16.03 -3.48
CA SER A 159 4.77 -16.48 -4.85
C SER A 159 3.29 -16.67 -5.13
N ARG A 160 2.45 -15.76 -4.62
CA ARG A 160 1.00 -15.78 -4.79
C ARG A 160 0.40 -14.39 -4.88
N ALA A 161 -0.78 -14.29 -5.47
CA ALA A 161 -1.68 -13.18 -5.28
C ALA A 161 -2.94 -13.66 -4.56
N VAL A 162 -3.58 -12.82 -3.76
CA VAL A 162 -4.75 -13.21 -2.97
C VAL A 162 -5.86 -12.19 -3.10
N LYS A 163 -7.10 -12.66 -3.04
CA LYS A 163 -8.33 -11.89 -2.90
C LYS A 163 -8.88 -12.16 -1.50
N CYS A 164 -9.04 -11.11 -0.69
CA CYS A 164 -9.53 -11.23 0.69
C CYS A 164 -10.73 -10.31 0.93
N THR A 165 -11.57 -10.68 1.91
CA THR A 165 -12.51 -9.77 2.58
C THR A 165 -11.89 -9.20 3.85
N VAL A 166 -12.42 -8.08 4.32
CA VAL A 166 -12.01 -7.41 5.55
C VAL A 166 -13.07 -7.63 6.62
N GLU A 167 -12.69 -8.27 7.70
CA GLU A 167 -13.61 -8.58 8.79
C GLU A 167 -13.54 -7.54 9.92
N SER A 168 -12.34 -7.00 10.17
CA SER A 168 -12.10 -5.99 11.22
C SER A 168 -10.92 -5.07 10.87
N GLY A 169 -10.42 -4.29 11.82
CA GLY A 169 -9.21 -3.48 11.68
C GLY A 169 -7.92 -4.30 11.59
N THR A 170 -7.95 -5.58 11.97
CA THR A 170 -6.76 -6.44 12.01
C THR A 170 -6.95 -7.80 11.35
N GLU A 171 -8.13 -8.09 10.82
CA GLU A 171 -8.47 -9.40 10.30
C GLU A 171 -8.97 -9.35 8.86
N MET A 172 -8.41 -10.22 8.02
CA MET A 172 -8.84 -10.52 6.67
C MET A 172 -9.16 -12.01 6.55
N THR A 173 -10.08 -12.34 5.64
CA THR A 173 -10.41 -13.73 5.28
C THR A 173 -10.14 -13.96 3.81
N LEU A 174 -9.43 -15.04 3.48
CA LEU A 174 -9.14 -15.44 2.11
C LEU A 174 -10.43 -15.84 1.39
N VAL A 175 -10.60 -15.31 0.19
CA VAL A 175 -11.67 -15.70 -0.74
C VAL A 175 -11.11 -16.53 -1.88
N GLN A 176 -9.99 -16.11 -2.46
CA GLN A 176 -9.35 -16.77 -3.60
C GLN A 176 -7.83 -16.54 -3.55
N GLU A 177 -7.09 -17.58 -3.87
CA GLU A 177 -5.65 -17.55 -4.09
C GLU A 177 -5.34 -17.75 -5.57
N TYR A 178 -4.32 -17.04 -6.07
CA TYR A 178 -3.82 -17.11 -7.43
C TYR A 178 -2.33 -17.46 -7.36
N THR A 179 -1.96 -18.58 -7.94
CA THR A 179 -0.59 -19.08 -7.96
C THR A 179 -0.10 -19.27 -9.39
N LYS A 180 1.10 -19.78 -9.55
CA LYS A 180 1.66 -20.11 -10.86
C LYS A 180 0.69 -20.97 -11.67
N PRO A 181 0.29 -20.54 -12.89
CA PRO A 181 -0.54 -21.37 -13.76
C PRO A 181 0.17 -22.64 -14.18
N ASP A 182 -0.50 -23.78 -14.02
CA ASP A 182 0.00 -25.08 -14.52
C ASP A 182 -0.34 -25.25 -16.01
N THR A 183 0.39 -24.54 -16.85
CA THR A 183 0.22 -24.59 -18.31
C THR A 183 1.53 -24.30 -19.03
N LYS A 184 1.67 -24.88 -20.23
CA LYS A 184 2.84 -24.62 -21.12
C LYS A 184 2.87 -23.19 -21.66
N LEU A 185 1.76 -22.47 -21.58
CA LEU A 185 1.70 -21.05 -21.99
C LEU A 185 2.41 -20.14 -20.98
N TYR A 186 2.49 -20.55 -19.71
CA TYR A 186 3.24 -19.85 -18.68
C TYR A 186 4.66 -20.44 -18.65
N ASP A 187 5.60 -19.76 -19.29
CA ASP A 187 6.97 -20.25 -19.53
C ASP A 187 7.96 -19.89 -18.41
N SER A 188 7.54 -19.11 -17.41
CA SER A 188 8.38 -18.80 -16.26
C SER A 188 8.34 -19.89 -15.20
N GLU A 189 9.49 -20.18 -14.59
CA GLU A 189 9.57 -21.13 -13.48
C GLU A 189 9.00 -20.55 -12.17
N THR A 190 8.96 -19.23 -12.06
CA THR A 190 8.55 -18.51 -10.85
C THR A 190 7.30 -17.67 -11.08
N PHE A 191 6.49 -17.51 -10.04
CA PHE A 191 5.37 -16.57 -10.00
C PHE A 191 5.68 -15.49 -8.97
N ASN A 192 6.18 -14.33 -9.44
CA ASN A 192 6.59 -13.21 -8.58
C ASN A 192 5.68 -12.00 -8.83
N PRO A 193 4.45 -12.00 -8.28
CA PRO A 193 3.49 -10.93 -8.50
C PRO A 193 4.00 -9.62 -7.88
N SER A 194 3.88 -8.52 -8.62
CA SER A 194 4.33 -7.20 -8.16
C SER A 194 3.22 -6.17 -8.15
N LYS A 195 2.26 -6.29 -9.07
CA LYS A 195 1.05 -5.47 -9.12
C LYS A 195 -0.15 -6.33 -9.44
N ILE A 196 -1.30 -5.89 -8.99
CA ILE A 196 -2.56 -6.59 -9.19
C ILE A 196 -3.69 -5.58 -9.40
N LEU A 197 -4.63 -5.92 -10.24
CA LEU A 197 -5.88 -5.19 -10.41
C LEU A 197 -7.02 -6.14 -10.77
N ALA A 198 -8.25 -5.71 -10.56
CA ALA A 198 -9.45 -6.42 -10.98
C ALA A 198 -10.34 -5.51 -11.85
N ASP A 199 -10.89 -6.07 -12.93
CA ASP A 199 -11.87 -5.37 -13.76
C ASP A 199 -13.30 -5.43 -13.14
N LYS A 200 -14.30 -4.91 -13.88
CA LYS A 200 -15.70 -4.92 -13.42
C LYS A 200 -16.32 -6.32 -13.37
N ALA A 201 -15.79 -7.25 -14.16
CA ALA A 201 -16.23 -8.65 -14.18
C ALA A 201 -15.50 -9.52 -13.16
N GLU A 202 -14.62 -8.89 -12.35
CA GLU A 202 -13.71 -9.53 -11.39
C GLU A 202 -12.69 -10.46 -12.04
N ASN A 203 -12.34 -10.23 -13.31
CA ASN A 203 -11.12 -10.80 -13.86
C ASN A 203 -9.92 -10.12 -13.23
N ILE A 204 -8.90 -10.90 -12.92
CA ILE A 204 -7.71 -10.45 -12.21
C ILE A 204 -6.54 -10.37 -13.19
N TYR A 205 -5.80 -9.28 -13.12
CA TYR A 205 -4.61 -9.04 -13.91
C TYR A 205 -3.42 -8.85 -12.97
N VAL A 206 -2.44 -9.75 -13.08
CA VAL A 206 -1.26 -9.78 -12.22
C VAL A 206 -0.02 -9.49 -13.04
N VAL A 207 0.70 -8.43 -12.67
CA VAL A 207 2.03 -8.15 -13.24
C VAL A 207 3.06 -8.93 -12.45
N CYS A 208 3.76 -9.84 -13.13
CA CYS A 208 4.83 -10.65 -12.53
C CYS A 208 6.20 -10.18 -13.04
N LYS A 209 7.17 -10.05 -12.14
CA LYS A 209 8.55 -9.62 -12.49
C LYS A 209 9.26 -10.58 -13.44
N SER A 210 8.84 -11.84 -13.46
CA SER A 210 9.43 -12.93 -14.25
C SER A 210 8.75 -13.16 -15.59
N VAL A 211 7.73 -12.37 -15.96
CA VAL A 211 6.92 -12.55 -17.18
C VAL A 211 7.05 -11.32 -18.06
N ASN A 212 7.51 -11.52 -19.30
CA ASN A 212 7.71 -10.44 -20.26
C ASN A 212 6.60 -10.35 -21.32
N THR A 213 5.67 -11.30 -21.33
CA THR A 213 4.59 -11.42 -22.32
C THR A 213 3.36 -10.56 -22.02
N GLY A 214 3.30 -9.96 -20.83
CA GLY A 214 2.18 -9.14 -20.41
C GLY A 214 1.75 -9.45 -18.96
N SER A 215 0.59 -8.94 -18.56
CA SER A 215 0.00 -9.31 -17.27
C SER A 215 -0.67 -10.68 -17.35
N VAL A 216 -0.51 -11.48 -16.31
CA VAL A 216 -1.16 -12.79 -16.17
C VAL A 216 -2.63 -12.57 -15.84
N GLN A 217 -3.52 -13.10 -16.65
CA GLN A 217 -4.96 -12.95 -16.46
C GLN A 217 -5.58 -14.21 -15.86
N PHE A 218 -6.39 -14.03 -14.82
CA PHE A 218 -7.28 -15.05 -14.26
C PHE A 218 -8.73 -14.56 -14.33
N ASN A 219 -9.67 -15.49 -14.47
CA ASN A 219 -11.08 -15.15 -14.31
C ASN A 219 -11.46 -15.06 -12.81
N LYS A 220 -12.71 -14.69 -12.54
CA LYS A 220 -13.25 -14.55 -11.16
C LYS A 220 -13.17 -15.85 -10.34
N ASP A 221 -13.09 -17.01 -10.99
CA ASP A 221 -13.03 -18.33 -10.36
C ASP A 221 -11.58 -18.82 -10.16
N GLY A 222 -10.58 -17.99 -10.50
CA GLY A 222 -9.16 -18.27 -10.33
C GLY A 222 -8.53 -19.07 -11.48
N GLU A 223 -9.25 -19.28 -12.58
CA GLU A 223 -8.73 -20.02 -13.73
C GLU A 223 -7.90 -19.10 -14.64
N PHE A 224 -6.72 -19.56 -15.02
CA PHE A 224 -5.84 -18.85 -15.95
C PHE A 224 -6.49 -18.69 -17.34
N GLN A 225 -6.48 -17.47 -17.86
CA GLN A 225 -7.07 -17.13 -19.15
C GLN A 225 -6.02 -16.81 -20.23
N GLY A 226 -4.82 -16.44 -19.84
CA GLY A 226 -3.76 -16.05 -20.75
C GLY A 226 -2.99 -14.82 -20.26
N PHE A 227 -2.44 -14.07 -21.23
CA PHE A 227 -1.72 -12.82 -20.98
C PHE A 227 -2.46 -11.66 -21.65
N TYR A 228 -2.43 -10.52 -20.98
CA TYR A 228 -3.06 -9.28 -21.45
C TYR A 228 -2.01 -8.18 -21.67
#